data_b50f72f52544fdac9f737625dcfc8ed8
#
_entry.id   b50f72f52544fdac9f737625dcfc8ed8
#
_cell.length_a   1.000
_cell.length_b   1.000
_cell.length_c   1.000
_cell.angle_alpha   90.00
_cell.angle_beta   90.00
_cell.angle_gamma   90.00
#
_symmetry.space_group_name_H-M   'P 1'
#
loop_
_entity.id
_entity.type
_entity.pdbx_description
1 polymer ?
#
loop_
_entity_poly.entity_id
_entity_poly.type
_entity_poly.pdbx_seq_one_letter_code
_entity_poly.pdbx_strand_id
1 'polypeptide(L)'
;MARHWVLKTEPSEYGFPDLVRDRRTRWEGVRNPVALKHLRSMLEGDDALIYHTGNEKAVVGLARVASAPYPDPKDPKLVVVDVEPVKPLPRTVPLAEIKAEPTFAELALVRVPRLSVVPVEPAQWKRLLAMAGV
;
A
#
# COMPACT_ATOMS: atom_id res chain seq x y z
N MET A 1 15.27 9.14 -4.84
CA MET A 1 14.89 9.04 -3.43
C MET A 1 13.71 8.10 -3.31
N ALA A 2 13.83 7.05 -2.48
CA ALA A 2 12.76 6.08 -2.30
C ALA A 2 11.55 6.75 -1.62
N ARG A 3 10.37 6.41 -2.07
CA ARG A 3 9.13 6.87 -1.50
C ARG A 3 8.45 5.75 -0.76
N HIS A 4 7.44 6.10 0.01
CA HIS A 4 6.73 5.16 0.86
C HIS A 4 5.23 5.26 0.57
N TRP A 5 4.58 4.10 0.49
CA TRP A 5 3.18 4.00 0.10
C TRP A 5 2.43 3.02 0.98
N VAL A 6 1.11 3.19 1.06
CA VAL A 6 0.21 2.15 1.55
C VAL A 6 -0.68 1.76 0.39
N LEU A 7 -0.74 0.47 0.11
CA LEU A 7 -1.60 -0.11 -0.92
C LEU A 7 -2.70 -0.91 -0.23
N LYS A 8 -3.96 -0.55 -0.52
CA LYS A 8 -5.11 -1.21 0.07
C LYS A 8 -5.63 -2.32 -0.82
N THR A 9 -6.01 -3.43 -0.22
CA THR A 9 -6.62 -4.54 -0.95
C THR A 9 -7.64 -5.25 -0.07
N GLU A 10 -8.66 -5.81 -0.71
CA GLU A 10 -9.67 -6.63 -0.01
C GLU A 10 -9.11 -8.05 0.11
N PRO A 11 -8.86 -8.54 1.35
CA PRO A 11 -8.19 -9.83 1.52
C PRO A 11 -8.99 -11.03 1.02
N SER A 12 -10.31 -10.92 0.90
CA SER A 12 -11.12 -11.99 0.32
C SER A 12 -10.92 -12.12 -1.19
N GLU A 13 -10.45 -11.07 -1.84
CA GLU A 13 -10.15 -11.07 -3.28
C GLU A 13 -8.66 -11.28 -3.53
N TYR A 14 -7.82 -10.51 -2.85
CA TYR A 14 -6.36 -10.64 -2.96
C TYR A 14 -5.69 -10.07 -1.72
N GLY A 15 -5.17 -10.95 -0.88
CA GLY A 15 -4.51 -10.53 0.36
C GLY A 15 -2.99 -10.66 0.30
N PHE A 16 -2.33 -10.24 1.37
CA PHE A 16 -0.87 -10.37 1.47
C PHE A 16 -0.40 -11.82 1.36
N PRO A 17 -1.09 -12.83 1.92
CA PRO A 17 -0.71 -14.23 1.70
C PRO A 17 -0.72 -14.63 0.22
N ASP A 18 -1.64 -14.07 -0.56
CA ASP A 18 -1.68 -14.32 -2.00
C ASP A 18 -0.45 -13.74 -2.68
N LEU A 19 -0.03 -12.55 -2.26
CA LEU A 19 1.18 -11.91 -2.78
C LEU A 19 2.41 -12.74 -2.45
N VAL A 20 2.50 -13.25 -1.24
CA VAL A 20 3.60 -14.13 -0.83
C VAL A 20 3.64 -15.38 -1.68
N ARG A 21 2.49 -16.00 -1.93
CA ARG A 21 2.38 -17.19 -2.78
C ARG A 21 2.82 -16.89 -4.21
N ASP A 22 2.36 -15.77 -4.77
CA ASP A 22 2.62 -15.41 -6.16
C ASP A 22 4.01 -14.81 -6.36
N ARG A 23 4.65 -14.32 -5.32
CA ARG A 23 5.99 -13.71 -5.30
C ARG A 23 6.11 -12.40 -6.08
N ARG A 24 5.21 -12.12 -6.98
CA ARG A 24 5.14 -10.88 -7.75
C ARG A 24 3.76 -10.80 -8.36
N THR A 25 3.16 -9.62 -8.32
CA THR A 25 1.84 -9.42 -8.92
C THR A 25 1.77 -8.05 -9.57
N ARG A 26 0.92 -7.95 -10.58
CA ARG A 26 0.52 -6.67 -11.13
C ARG A 26 -0.53 -6.06 -10.22
N TRP A 27 -0.26 -4.87 -9.70
CA TRP A 27 -1.22 -4.17 -8.85
C TRP A 27 -2.22 -3.45 -9.75
N GLU A 28 -3.34 -4.10 -10.00
CA GLU A 28 -4.34 -3.68 -10.97
C GLU A 28 -5.68 -3.37 -10.29
N GLY A 29 -6.66 -2.93 -11.06
CA GLY A 29 -8.00 -2.65 -10.55
C GLY A 29 -8.15 -1.26 -9.96
N VAL A 30 -7.12 -0.43 -9.99
CA VAL A 30 -7.17 0.94 -9.49
C VAL A 30 -7.80 1.82 -10.56
N ARG A 31 -8.91 2.49 -10.25
CA ARG A 31 -9.63 3.34 -11.19
C ARG A 31 -9.77 4.78 -10.75
N ASN A 32 -9.64 5.05 -9.45
CA ASN A 32 -9.74 6.41 -8.92
C ASN A 32 -8.63 7.29 -9.50
N PRO A 33 -8.97 8.48 -10.07
CA PRO A 33 -7.96 9.35 -10.71
C PRO A 33 -6.80 9.77 -9.79
N VAL A 34 -7.08 10.02 -8.52
CA VAL A 34 -6.03 10.41 -7.56
C VAL A 34 -5.11 9.22 -7.29
N ALA A 35 -5.67 8.03 -7.10
CA ALA A 35 -4.88 6.82 -6.90
C ALA A 35 -4.02 6.51 -8.11
N LEU A 36 -4.56 6.68 -9.32
CA LEU A 36 -3.81 6.49 -10.56
C LEU A 36 -2.65 7.48 -10.67
N LYS A 37 -2.88 8.73 -10.26
CA LYS A 37 -1.81 9.74 -10.24
C LYS A 37 -0.69 9.30 -9.31
N HIS A 38 -1.02 8.74 -8.16
CA HIS A 38 -0.01 8.22 -7.23
C HIS A 38 0.75 7.05 -7.84
N LEU A 39 0.06 6.10 -8.48
CA LEU A 39 0.73 4.98 -9.15
C LEU A 39 1.73 5.48 -10.20
N ARG A 40 1.33 6.51 -11.00
CA ARG A 40 2.22 7.08 -12.02
C ARG A 40 3.46 7.71 -11.44
N SER A 41 3.44 8.13 -10.18
CA SER A 41 4.57 8.79 -9.54
C SER A 41 5.50 7.81 -8.80
N MET A 42 5.15 6.53 -8.74
CA MET A 42 5.97 5.53 -8.08
C MET A 42 7.25 5.25 -8.87
N LEU A 43 8.29 4.87 -8.13
CA LEU A 43 9.57 4.45 -8.70
C LEU A 43 9.82 2.99 -8.31
N GLU A 44 10.47 2.26 -9.21
CA GLU A 44 10.94 0.93 -8.88
C GLU A 44 11.87 1.01 -7.66
N GLY A 45 11.64 0.14 -6.68
CA GLY A 45 12.39 0.16 -5.43
C GLY A 45 11.71 0.90 -4.29
N ASP A 46 10.61 1.62 -4.57
CA ASP A 46 9.82 2.24 -3.50
C ASP A 46 9.27 1.18 -2.56
N ASP A 47 9.16 1.54 -1.28
CA ASP A 47 8.59 0.65 -0.27
C ASP A 47 7.08 0.85 -0.16
N ALA A 48 6.37 -0.23 0.16
CA ALA A 48 4.93 -0.18 0.33
C ALA A 48 4.52 -1.05 1.51
N LEU A 49 3.50 -0.60 2.22
CA LEU A 49 2.82 -1.41 3.22
C LEU A 49 1.49 -1.85 2.64
N ILE A 50 1.16 -3.13 2.80
CA ILE A 50 -0.11 -3.68 2.33
C ILE A 50 -1.13 -3.58 3.46
N TYR A 51 -2.27 -2.98 3.14
CA TYR A 51 -3.38 -2.79 4.07
C TYR A 51 -4.57 -3.64 3.63
N HIS A 52 -5.09 -4.42 4.56
CA HIS A 52 -6.31 -5.20 4.32
C HIS A 52 -7.54 -4.40 4.69
N THR A 53 -8.44 -4.24 3.73
CA THR A 53 -9.75 -3.59 3.94
C THR A 53 -10.75 -4.60 4.51
N GLY A 54 -12.02 -4.27 4.47
CA GLY A 54 -13.08 -5.16 4.96
C GLY A 54 -13.14 -5.17 6.49
N ASN A 55 -13.20 -6.35 7.07
CA ASN A 55 -13.34 -6.49 8.52
C ASN A 55 -12.02 -6.32 9.27
N GLU A 56 -10.90 -6.62 8.63
CA GLU A 56 -9.59 -6.57 9.28
C GLU A 56 -9.11 -5.15 9.54
N LYS A 57 -9.18 -4.29 8.55
CA LYS A 57 -8.79 -2.86 8.63
C LYS A 57 -7.43 -2.68 9.31
N ALA A 58 -6.39 -3.27 8.74
CA ALA A 58 -5.05 -3.23 9.32
C ALA A 58 -3.97 -3.28 8.25
N VAL A 59 -2.82 -2.69 8.58
CA VAL A 59 -1.58 -2.87 7.80
C VAL A 59 -0.98 -4.21 8.21
N VAL A 60 -0.66 -5.06 7.24
CA VAL A 60 -0.32 -6.46 7.50
C VAL A 60 1.02 -6.91 6.94
N GLY A 61 1.54 -6.27 5.91
CA GLY A 61 2.76 -6.75 5.26
C GLY A 61 3.58 -5.65 4.64
N LEU A 62 4.88 -5.92 4.51
CA LEU A 62 5.82 -5.04 3.83
C LEU A 62 6.08 -5.58 2.44
N ALA A 63 6.04 -4.69 1.45
CA ALA A 63 6.24 -5.01 0.05
C ALA A 63 7.13 -3.96 -0.61
N ARG A 64 7.44 -4.20 -1.88
CA ARG A 64 8.28 -3.29 -2.67
C ARG A 64 7.67 -3.13 -4.06
N VAL A 65 7.74 -1.92 -4.59
CA VAL A 65 7.38 -1.63 -5.97
C VAL A 65 8.50 -2.22 -6.84
N ALA A 66 8.14 -3.15 -7.72
CA ALA A 66 9.11 -3.97 -8.45
C ALA A 66 9.27 -3.55 -9.91
N SER A 67 8.54 -2.53 -10.36
CA SER A 67 8.64 -2.02 -11.71
C SER A 67 8.34 -0.53 -11.77
N ALA A 68 8.74 0.10 -12.86
CA ALA A 68 8.21 1.43 -13.19
C ALA A 68 6.72 1.29 -13.53
N PRO A 69 5.93 2.36 -13.39
CA PRO A 69 4.52 2.32 -13.82
C PRO A 69 4.40 2.07 -15.32
N TYR A 70 3.38 1.31 -15.70
CA TYR A 70 3.11 1.04 -17.10
C TYR A 70 1.61 0.92 -17.35
N PRO A 71 1.16 1.08 -18.63
CA PRO A 71 -0.26 0.95 -18.93
C PRO A 71 -0.76 -0.46 -18.66
N ASP A 72 -1.97 -0.58 -18.11
CA ASP A 72 -2.59 -1.87 -17.91
C ASP A 72 -2.84 -2.51 -19.28
N PRO A 73 -2.35 -3.72 -19.55
CA PRO A 73 -2.60 -4.40 -20.83
C PRO A 73 -4.08 -4.61 -21.14
N LYS A 74 -4.92 -4.65 -20.12
CA LYS A 74 -6.36 -4.83 -20.30
C LYS A 74 -7.09 -3.52 -20.59
N ASP A 75 -6.55 -2.39 -20.12
CA ASP A 75 -7.13 -1.06 -20.33
C ASP A 75 -6.03 -0.01 -20.25
N PRO A 76 -5.50 0.46 -21.41
CA PRO A 76 -4.37 1.40 -21.43
C PRO A 76 -4.63 2.74 -20.75
N LYS A 77 -5.87 3.07 -20.43
CA LYS A 77 -6.19 4.27 -19.67
C LYS A 77 -5.82 4.15 -18.21
N LEU A 78 -5.65 2.92 -17.72
CA LEU A 78 -5.28 2.64 -16.34
C LEU A 78 -3.78 2.40 -16.25
N VAL A 79 -3.24 2.60 -15.06
CA VAL A 79 -1.82 2.42 -14.77
C VAL A 79 -1.68 1.33 -13.73
N VAL A 80 -0.63 0.53 -13.88
CA VAL A 80 -0.28 -0.53 -12.92
C VAL A 80 1.20 -0.45 -12.59
N VAL A 81 1.56 -1.06 -11.47
CA VAL A 81 2.96 -1.35 -11.11
C VAL A 81 3.01 -2.82 -10.68
N ASP A 82 4.19 -3.41 -10.81
CA ASP A 82 4.41 -4.73 -10.22
C ASP A 82 4.85 -4.55 -8.77
N VAL A 83 4.42 -5.47 -7.91
CA VAL A 83 4.70 -5.46 -6.48
C VAL A 83 5.22 -6.81 -6.07
N GLU A 84 6.24 -6.81 -5.21
CA GLU A 84 6.82 -8.02 -4.63
C GLU A 84 6.68 -7.97 -3.11
N PRO A 85 6.45 -9.11 -2.43
CA PRO A 85 6.43 -9.14 -0.98
C PRO A 85 7.85 -9.06 -0.42
N VAL A 86 8.00 -8.38 0.72
CA VAL A 86 9.27 -8.38 1.45
C VAL A 86 9.15 -9.29 2.67
N LYS A 87 8.18 -9.01 3.53
CA LYS A 87 7.91 -9.87 4.71
C LYS A 87 6.57 -9.51 5.33
N PRO A 88 5.93 -10.46 6.03
CA PRO A 88 4.79 -10.11 6.88
C PRO A 88 5.26 -9.23 8.03
N LEU A 89 4.39 -8.38 8.54
CA LEU A 89 4.73 -7.58 9.71
C LEU A 89 4.73 -8.46 10.96
N PRO A 90 5.71 -8.28 11.88
CA PRO A 90 5.69 -8.99 13.17
C PRO A 90 4.40 -8.75 13.93
N ARG A 91 3.82 -7.54 13.80
CA ARG A 91 2.56 -7.17 14.39
C ARG A 91 1.76 -6.40 13.36
N THR A 92 0.51 -6.77 13.13
CA THR A 92 -0.38 -5.98 12.27
C THR A 92 -0.72 -4.67 12.99
N VAL A 93 -0.96 -3.61 12.22
CA VAL A 93 -1.28 -2.29 12.78
C VAL A 93 -2.70 -1.93 12.39
N PRO A 94 -3.66 -2.06 13.33
CA PRO A 94 -5.07 -1.75 13.05
C PRO A 94 -5.28 -0.26 12.76
N LEU A 95 -6.24 0.03 11.88
CA LEU A 95 -6.61 1.41 11.55
C LEU A 95 -6.98 2.21 12.81
N ALA A 96 -7.64 1.59 13.79
CA ALA A 96 -8.00 2.25 15.03
C ALA A 96 -6.79 2.79 15.78
N GLU A 97 -5.67 2.04 15.79
CA GLU A 97 -4.43 2.51 16.42
C GLU A 97 -3.80 3.65 15.62
N ILE A 98 -3.87 3.56 14.28
CA ILE A 98 -3.35 4.62 13.41
C ILE A 98 -4.12 5.92 13.65
N LYS A 99 -5.44 5.84 13.72
CA LYS A 99 -6.29 7.01 13.97
C LYS A 99 -6.02 7.65 15.33
N ALA A 100 -5.59 6.88 16.30
CA ALA A 100 -5.31 7.38 17.65
C ALA A 100 -3.97 8.10 17.76
N GLU A 101 -3.11 8.00 16.76
CA GLU A 101 -1.78 8.61 16.78
C GLU A 101 -1.80 10.00 16.12
N PRO A 102 -1.41 11.06 16.81
CA PRO A 102 -1.35 12.40 16.21
C PRO A 102 -0.43 12.51 15.00
N THR A 103 0.61 11.69 14.94
CA THR A 103 1.55 11.63 13.81
C THR A 103 0.82 11.39 12.48
N PHE A 104 -0.32 10.69 12.50
CA PHE A 104 -1.06 10.33 11.31
C PHE A 104 -2.25 11.24 11.02
N ALA A 105 -2.36 12.38 11.70
CA ALA A 105 -3.50 13.29 11.53
C ALA A 105 -3.69 13.71 10.06
N GLU A 106 -2.60 13.88 9.32
CA GLU A 106 -2.64 14.30 7.92
C GLU A 106 -2.46 13.15 6.92
N LEU A 107 -2.28 11.92 7.41
CA LEU A 107 -2.11 10.76 6.54
C LEU A 107 -3.41 10.47 5.79
N ALA A 108 -3.32 10.32 4.45
CA ALA A 108 -4.50 10.09 3.64
C ALA A 108 -5.22 8.78 3.98
N LEU A 109 -4.52 7.80 4.54
CA LEU A 109 -5.14 6.58 5.04
C LEU A 109 -6.25 6.90 6.05
N VAL A 110 -6.04 7.93 6.87
CA VAL A 110 -7.00 8.39 7.88
C VAL A 110 -7.98 9.39 7.28
N ARG A 111 -7.49 10.37 6.52
CA ARG A 111 -8.27 11.51 6.04
C ARG A 111 -9.11 11.22 4.80
N VAL A 112 -8.65 10.29 3.95
CA VAL A 112 -9.32 9.97 2.69
C VAL A 112 -9.58 8.46 2.64
N PRO A 113 -10.60 7.99 3.37
CA PRO A 113 -10.82 6.54 3.55
C PRO A 113 -10.99 5.74 2.27
N ARG A 114 -11.44 6.40 1.18
CA ARG A 114 -11.70 5.71 -0.09
C ARG A 114 -10.49 5.67 -1.02
N LEU A 115 -9.40 6.33 -0.64
CA LEU A 115 -8.19 6.31 -1.46
C LEU A 115 -7.46 4.98 -1.23
N SER A 116 -7.21 4.23 -2.32
CA SER A 116 -6.61 2.90 -2.23
C SER A 116 -5.09 2.89 -2.41
N VAL A 117 -4.51 4.00 -2.86
CA VAL A 117 -3.05 4.17 -3.00
C VAL A 117 -2.70 5.42 -2.23
N VAL A 118 -2.00 5.25 -1.12
CA VAL A 118 -1.78 6.32 -0.15
C VAL A 118 -0.29 6.66 -0.06
N PRO A 119 0.10 7.93 -0.32
CA PRO A 119 1.47 8.35 -0.06
C PRO A 119 1.71 8.49 1.43
N VAL A 120 2.91 8.15 1.86
CA VAL A 120 3.30 8.18 3.28
C VAL A 120 4.57 9.00 3.42
N GLU A 121 4.57 9.97 4.32
CA GLU A 121 5.77 10.76 4.56
C GLU A 121 6.79 9.99 5.40
N PRO A 122 8.09 10.33 5.33
CA PRO A 122 9.13 9.58 6.03
C PRO A 122 8.89 9.41 7.53
N ALA A 123 8.43 10.46 8.21
CA ALA A 123 8.15 10.38 9.65
C ALA A 123 6.99 9.44 9.95
N GLN A 124 5.97 9.46 9.11
CA GLN A 124 4.81 8.56 9.24
C GLN A 124 5.21 7.12 8.96
N TRP A 125 6.03 6.91 7.94
CA TRP A 125 6.54 5.58 7.60
C TRP A 125 7.33 4.97 8.75
N LYS A 126 8.26 5.75 9.30
CA LYS A 126 9.07 5.32 10.43
C LYS A 126 8.20 4.91 11.62
N ARG A 127 7.15 5.70 11.90
CA ARG A 127 6.23 5.40 13.01
C ARG A 127 5.42 4.13 12.75
N LEU A 128 4.93 3.94 11.53
CA LEU A 128 4.20 2.73 11.17
C LEU A 128 5.06 1.48 11.36
N LEU A 129 6.31 1.52 10.90
CA LEU A 129 7.23 0.40 11.07
C LEU A 129 7.51 0.13 12.55
N ALA A 130 7.66 1.18 13.36
CA ALA A 130 7.87 1.02 14.80
C ALA A 130 6.65 0.35 15.46
N MET A 131 5.44 0.77 15.09
CA MET A 131 4.21 0.16 15.62
C MET A 131 4.07 -1.31 15.20
N ALA A 132 4.60 -1.65 14.04
CA ALA A 132 4.58 -3.02 13.51
C ALA A 132 5.69 -3.90 14.09
N GLY A 133 6.61 -3.35 14.85
CA GLY A 133 7.72 -4.10 15.41
C GLY A 133 8.87 -4.35 14.44
N VAL A 134 8.96 -3.50 13.43
CA VAL A 134 10.04 -3.61 12.43
C VAL A 134 11.21 -2.73 12.79
#